data_81e7ae920d323872808836173b229707
#
_entry.id   81e7ae920d323872808836173b229707
#
_cell.length_a   1.000
_cell.length_b   1.000
_cell.length_c   1.000
_cell.angle_alpha   90.00
_cell.angle_beta   90.00
_cell.angle_gamma   90.00
#
_symmetry.space_group_name_H-M   'P 1'
#
loop_
_entity.id
_entity.type
_entity.pdbx_description
1 polymer ?
#
loop_
_entity_poly.entity_id
_entity_poly.type
_entity_poly.pdbx_seq_one_letter_code
_entity_poly.pdbx_strand_id
1 'polypeptide(L)'
;MKLLFDENLSPKLVQALTDISPDSAHVDRIGFGGSSDEDDWHYAKANGFTLVSKDCDFYNKSMLHGHPPKVIWIKRGNCTNRQIQLLLRNKLEAISSFILDDQVSFIAIS
;
A
#
# COMPACT_ATOMS: atom_id res chain seq x y z
N MET A 1 1.57 -5.47 10.41
CA MET A 1 1.35 -5.10 8.98
C MET A 1 2.21 -3.90 8.66
N LYS A 2 2.95 -3.99 7.57
CA LYS A 2 3.85 -2.93 7.11
C LYS A 2 3.36 -2.41 5.77
N LEU A 3 2.80 -1.21 5.75
CA LEU A 3 2.28 -0.59 4.53
C LEU A 3 3.23 0.46 4.02
N LEU A 4 3.51 0.44 2.72
CA LEU A 4 4.27 1.49 2.04
C LEU A 4 3.31 2.27 1.15
N PHE A 5 3.04 3.51 1.54
CA PHE A 5 2.10 4.38 0.83
C PHE A 5 2.78 5.07 -0.34
N ASP A 6 2.13 4.98 -1.50
CA ASP A 6 2.60 5.60 -2.74
C ASP A 6 2.44 7.13 -2.69
N GLU A 7 3.13 7.83 -3.59
CA GLU A 7 3.14 9.29 -3.63
C GLU A 7 1.76 9.93 -3.87
N ASN A 8 0.82 9.20 -4.46
CA ASN A 8 -0.55 9.69 -4.67
C ASN A 8 -1.41 9.67 -3.40
N LEU A 9 -0.84 9.19 -2.30
CA LEU A 9 -1.48 9.19 -0.99
C LEU A 9 -0.69 10.13 -0.05
N SER A 10 -1.38 10.68 0.95
CA SER A 10 -0.74 11.61 1.89
C SER A 10 0.23 10.90 2.83
N PRO A 11 1.43 11.46 3.07
CA PRO A 11 2.33 10.94 4.10
C PRO A 11 1.73 10.95 5.51
N LYS A 12 0.72 11.79 5.74
CA LYS A 12 0.02 11.86 7.03
C LYS A 12 -0.69 10.56 7.40
N LEU A 13 -0.96 9.71 6.41
CA LEU A 13 -1.60 8.41 6.66
C LEU A 13 -0.73 7.50 7.53
N VAL A 14 0.59 7.62 7.42
CA VAL A 14 1.52 6.81 8.23
C VAL A 14 1.24 7.01 9.71
N GLN A 15 1.20 8.26 10.15
CA GLN A 15 0.97 8.57 11.55
C GLN A 15 -0.48 8.31 11.96
N ALA A 16 -1.43 8.63 11.10
CA ALA A 16 -2.86 8.45 11.38
C ALA A 16 -3.24 7.00 11.58
N LEU A 17 -2.51 6.06 10.98
CA LEU A 17 -2.79 4.62 11.04
C LEU A 17 -1.79 3.85 11.91
N THR A 18 -1.04 4.53 12.75
CA THR A 18 -0.01 3.91 13.61
C THR A 18 -0.58 2.82 14.51
N ASP A 19 -1.81 2.98 14.96
CA ASP A 19 -2.47 2.00 15.83
C ASP A 19 -2.73 0.65 15.14
N ILE A 20 -2.98 0.66 13.84
CA ILE A 20 -3.24 -0.57 13.08
C ILE A 20 -2.06 -1.02 12.24
N SER A 21 -1.12 -0.12 11.95
CA SER A 21 0.02 -0.41 11.08
C SER A 21 1.23 0.44 11.52
N PRO A 22 1.84 0.11 12.67
CA PRO A 22 2.87 0.97 13.29
C PRO A 22 4.17 1.06 12.50
N ASP A 23 4.47 0.07 11.67
CA ASP A 23 5.73 0.00 10.92
C ASP A 23 5.59 0.50 9.48
N SER A 24 4.54 1.23 9.17
CA SER A 24 4.29 1.73 7.83
C SER A 24 5.16 2.94 7.50
N ALA A 25 5.33 3.18 6.21
CA ALA A 25 6.13 4.28 5.69
C ALA A 25 5.49 4.89 4.45
N HIS A 26 6.00 6.02 4.01
CA HIS A 26 5.60 6.67 2.75
C HIS A 26 6.83 6.81 1.86
N VAL A 27 6.65 6.62 0.55
CA VAL A 27 7.76 6.64 -0.41
C VAL A 27 8.57 7.94 -0.36
N ASP A 28 7.93 9.08 -0.10
CA ASP A 28 8.62 10.37 0.00
C ASP A 28 9.54 10.47 1.23
N ARG A 29 9.37 9.59 2.22
CA ARG A 29 10.06 9.66 3.50
C ARG A 29 11.12 8.58 3.70
N ILE A 30 11.30 7.71 2.72
CA ILE A 30 12.29 6.64 2.80
C ILE A 30 13.52 6.93 1.93
N GLY A 31 13.68 8.17 1.47
CA GLY A 31 14.83 8.60 0.67
C GLY A 31 14.65 8.43 -0.83
N PHE A 32 13.46 8.06 -1.29
CA PHE A 32 13.16 7.86 -2.71
C PHE A 32 12.19 8.91 -3.27
N GLY A 33 12.16 10.09 -2.69
CA GLY A 33 11.35 11.18 -3.22
C GLY A 33 11.66 11.40 -4.70
N GLY A 34 10.63 11.31 -5.56
CA GLY A 34 10.80 11.37 -7.01
C GLY A 34 11.32 10.08 -7.63
N SER A 35 11.37 8.99 -6.88
CA SER A 35 11.78 7.68 -7.41
C SER A 35 10.73 7.11 -8.36
N SER A 36 11.16 6.13 -9.16
CA SER A 36 10.26 5.40 -10.05
C SER A 36 9.45 4.36 -9.29
N ASP A 37 8.35 3.90 -9.91
CA ASP A 37 7.57 2.76 -9.40
C ASP A 37 8.44 1.52 -9.24
N GLU A 38 9.43 1.35 -10.12
CA GLU A 38 10.38 0.24 -10.06
C GLU A 38 11.18 0.26 -8.76
N ASP A 39 11.69 1.44 -8.37
CA ASP A 39 12.43 1.59 -7.12
C ASP A 39 11.57 1.31 -5.91
N ASP A 40 10.32 1.81 -5.92
CA ASP A 40 9.37 1.59 -4.83
C ASP A 40 9.01 0.11 -4.70
N TRP A 41 8.83 -0.55 -5.83
CA TRP A 41 8.54 -1.99 -5.88
C TRP A 41 9.68 -2.80 -5.25
N HIS A 42 10.91 -2.54 -5.68
CA HIS A 42 12.09 -3.26 -5.17
C HIS A 42 12.32 -2.98 -3.69
N TYR A 43 12.11 -1.75 -3.24
CA TYR A 43 12.23 -1.40 -1.84
C TYR A 43 11.20 -2.16 -0.98
N ALA A 44 9.95 -2.18 -1.42
CA ALA A 44 8.88 -2.89 -0.72
C ALA A 44 9.19 -4.38 -0.63
N LYS A 45 9.65 -4.97 -1.73
CA LYS A 45 10.02 -6.38 -1.78
C LYS A 45 11.16 -6.71 -0.82
N ALA A 46 12.21 -5.89 -0.80
CA ALA A 46 13.39 -6.12 0.02
C ALA A 46 13.12 -5.93 1.52
N ASN A 47 12.15 -5.10 1.88
CA ASN A 47 11.91 -4.70 3.27
C ASN A 47 10.58 -5.21 3.85
N GLY A 48 9.87 -6.06 3.13
CA GLY A 48 8.66 -6.70 3.65
C GLY A 48 7.44 -5.80 3.74
N PHE A 49 7.37 -4.77 2.89
CA PHE A 49 6.22 -3.88 2.83
C PHE A 49 5.15 -4.40 1.88
N THR A 50 3.89 -4.06 2.19
CA THR A 50 2.78 -4.16 1.24
C THR A 50 2.55 -2.76 0.65
N LEU A 51 2.54 -2.65 -0.67
CA LEU A 51 2.33 -1.39 -1.36
C LEU A 51 0.86 -0.99 -1.34
N VAL A 52 0.60 0.30 -1.08
CA VAL A 52 -0.75 0.87 -1.11
C VAL A 52 -0.76 2.03 -2.08
N SER A 53 -1.64 1.99 -3.08
CA SER A 53 -1.71 3.03 -4.11
C SER A 53 -3.13 3.24 -4.60
N LYS A 54 -3.41 4.45 -5.08
CA LYS A 54 -4.64 4.79 -5.80
C LYS A 54 -4.51 4.53 -7.31
N ASP A 55 -3.29 4.33 -7.79
CA ASP A 55 -2.96 4.01 -9.17
C ASP A 55 -3.08 2.53 -9.43
N CYS A 56 -3.40 2.15 -10.67
CA CYS A 56 -3.43 0.74 -11.07
C CYS A 56 -2.06 0.19 -11.49
N ASP A 57 -1.01 1.01 -11.51
CA ASP A 57 0.31 0.59 -12.01
C ASP A 57 0.91 -0.56 -11.20
N PHE A 58 0.86 -0.49 -9.87
CA PHE A 58 1.34 -1.59 -9.02
C PHE A 58 0.45 -2.82 -9.11
N TYR A 59 -0.86 -2.63 -9.27
CA TYR A 59 -1.78 -3.72 -9.52
C TYR A 59 -1.42 -4.47 -10.80
N ASN A 60 -1.19 -3.73 -11.89
CA ASN A 60 -0.78 -4.33 -13.16
C ASN A 60 0.55 -5.06 -13.04
N LYS A 61 1.50 -4.48 -12.32
CA LYS A 61 2.80 -5.08 -12.06
C LYS A 61 2.68 -6.36 -11.23
N SER A 62 1.78 -6.37 -10.26
CA SER A 62 1.48 -7.53 -9.44
C SER A 62 0.91 -8.68 -10.25
N MET A 63 0.06 -8.40 -11.23
CA MET A 63 -0.49 -9.42 -12.12
C MET A 63 0.58 -10.08 -12.96
N LEU A 64 1.64 -9.34 -13.33
CA LEU A 64 2.73 -9.86 -14.15
C LEU A 64 3.79 -10.60 -13.33
N HIS A 65 4.09 -10.11 -12.13
CA HIS A 65 5.25 -10.56 -11.35
C HIS A 65 4.90 -11.27 -10.05
N GLY A 66 3.63 -11.26 -9.64
CA GLY A 66 3.21 -11.87 -8.37
C GLY A 66 3.71 -11.08 -7.16
N HIS A 67 3.94 -11.79 -6.06
CA HIS A 67 4.40 -11.21 -4.81
C HIS A 67 5.62 -11.97 -4.28
N PRO A 68 6.42 -11.43 -3.33
CA PRO A 68 6.35 -10.09 -2.77
C PRO A 68 6.78 -9.01 -3.76
N PRO A 69 6.40 -7.77 -3.59
CA PRO A 69 5.51 -7.26 -2.55
C PRO A 69 4.05 -7.46 -2.92
N LYS A 70 3.19 -7.58 -1.92
CA LYS A 70 1.75 -7.56 -2.14
C LYS A 70 1.28 -6.13 -2.37
N VAL A 71 0.14 -5.97 -3.05
CA VAL A 71 -0.39 -4.67 -3.45
C VAL A 71 -1.83 -4.49 -3.00
N ILE A 72 -2.11 -3.35 -2.38
CA ILE A 72 -3.46 -2.89 -2.08
C ILE A 72 -3.78 -1.73 -3.02
N TRP A 73 -4.75 -1.95 -3.90
CA TRP A 73 -5.19 -0.91 -4.83
C TRP A 73 -6.47 -0.27 -4.30
N ILE A 74 -6.41 1.01 -3.99
CA ILE A 74 -7.58 1.77 -3.56
C ILE A 74 -8.29 2.28 -4.80
N LYS A 75 -9.37 1.59 -5.17
CA LYS A 75 -10.19 1.91 -6.35
C LYS A 75 -11.16 3.03 -6.01
N ARG A 76 -10.64 4.20 -5.76
CA ARG A 76 -11.44 5.39 -5.49
C ARG A 76 -10.86 6.58 -6.23
N GLY A 77 -11.73 7.43 -6.73
CA GLY A 77 -11.34 8.71 -7.30
C GLY A 77 -10.91 9.69 -6.21
N ASN A 78 -11.37 10.93 -6.30
CA ASN A 78 -11.04 11.94 -5.30
C ASN A 78 -11.63 11.55 -3.96
N CYS A 79 -10.76 11.46 -2.96
CA CYS A 79 -11.17 11.20 -1.58
C CYS A 79 -10.20 11.87 -0.62
N THR A 80 -10.71 12.23 0.56
CA THR A 80 -9.93 12.87 1.60
C THR A 80 -9.09 11.83 2.33
N ASN A 81 -8.07 12.30 3.07
CA ASN A 81 -7.29 11.42 3.94
C ASN A 81 -8.16 10.69 4.94
N ARG A 82 -9.18 11.36 5.47
CA ARG A 82 -10.12 10.75 6.40
C ARG A 82 -10.88 9.59 5.74
N GLN A 83 -11.31 9.77 4.50
CA GLN A 83 -12.01 8.72 3.76
C GLN A 83 -11.10 7.51 3.51
N ILE A 84 -9.84 7.75 3.19
CA ILE A 84 -8.85 6.68 3.02
C ILE A 84 -8.63 5.95 4.35
N GLN A 85 -8.48 6.68 5.46
CA GLN A 85 -8.33 6.08 6.78
C GLN A 85 -9.51 5.18 7.13
N LEU A 86 -10.72 5.69 6.92
CA LEU A 86 -11.94 4.92 7.22
C LEU A 86 -12.04 3.68 6.35
N LEU A 87 -11.69 3.79 5.08
CA LEU A 87 -11.69 2.66 4.16
C LEU A 87 -10.74 1.56 4.62
N LEU A 88 -9.50 1.93 4.97
CA LEU A 88 -8.51 0.97 5.44
C LEU A 88 -8.93 0.34 6.77
N ARG A 89 -9.50 1.12 7.68
CA ARG A 89 -10.00 0.59 8.95
C ARG A 89 -11.18 -0.35 8.76
N ASN A 90 -12.11 0.01 7.88
CA ASN A 90 -13.29 -0.82 7.60
C ASN A 90 -12.91 -2.13 6.91
N LYS A 91 -11.82 -2.14 6.16
CA LYS A 91 -11.33 -3.32 5.43
C LYS A 91 -10.16 -4.01 6.14
N LEU A 92 -9.87 -3.63 7.38
CA LEU A 92 -8.70 -4.13 8.09
C LEU A 92 -8.66 -5.65 8.17
N GLU A 93 -9.79 -6.28 8.47
CA GLU A 93 -9.87 -7.73 8.59
C GLU A 93 -9.56 -8.42 7.25
N ALA A 94 -10.16 -7.90 6.17
CA ALA A 94 -9.91 -8.41 4.81
C ALA A 94 -8.45 -8.21 4.40
N ILE A 95 -7.86 -7.05 4.73
CA ILE A 95 -6.47 -6.75 4.43
C ILE A 95 -5.54 -7.67 5.21
N SER A 96 -5.81 -7.90 6.48
CA SER A 96 -4.99 -8.78 7.33
C SER A 96 -5.00 -10.22 6.79
N SER A 97 -6.16 -10.72 6.41
CA SER A 97 -6.28 -12.05 5.80
C SER A 97 -5.55 -12.13 4.47
N PHE A 98 -5.67 -11.08 3.66
CA PHE A 98 -4.98 -10.96 2.38
C PHE A 98 -3.46 -11.02 2.53
N ILE A 99 -2.92 -10.30 3.51
CA ILE A 99 -1.45 -10.27 3.73
C ILE A 99 -0.92 -11.64 4.13
N LEU A 100 -1.71 -12.43 4.84
CA LEU A 100 -1.32 -13.76 5.30
C LEU A 100 -1.55 -14.86 4.25
N ASP A 101 -2.27 -14.56 3.19
CA ASP A 101 -2.63 -15.55 2.17
C ASP A 101 -1.56 -15.60 1.07
N ASP A 102 -0.80 -16.68 1.02
CA ASP A 102 0.29 -16.87 0.05
C ASP A 102 -0.20 -17.01 -1.40
N GLN A 103 -1.49 -17.19 -1.61
CA GLN A 103 -2.05 -17.45 -2.95
C GLN A 103 -2.49 -16.19 -3.68
N VAL A 104 -2.57 -15.05 -2.99
CA VAL A 104 -3.04 -13.80 -3.58
C VAL A 104 -1.96 -12.74 -3.54
N SER A 105 -1.81 -12.00 -4.64
CA SER A 105 -0.77 -10.98 -4.79
C SER A 105 -1.30 -9.57 -4.62
N PHE A 106 -2.59 -9.35 -4.85
CA PHE A 106 -3.19 -8.02 -4.77
C PHE A 106 -4.62 -8.10 -4.26
N ILE A 107 -5.09 -6.98 -3.73
CA ILE A 107 -6.49 -6.77 -3.36
C ILE A 107 -6.89 -5.37 -3.82
N ALA A 108 -8.11 -5.25 -4.36
CA ALA A 108 -8.70 -3.97 -4.71
C ALA A 108 -9.80 -3.65 -3.69
N ILE A 109 -9.73 -2.47 -3.11
CA ILE A 109 -10.71 -2.02 -2.12
C ILE A 109 -11.36 -0.70 -2.53
N SER A 110 -12.60 -0.50 -2.13
CA SER A 110 -13.34 0.71 -2.44
C SER A 110 -14.40 1.01 -1.40
#